data_9b2ece34d8e0b4173b00ae6e547b6d85
#
_entry.id   9b2ece34d8e0b4173b00ae6e547b6d85
#
_cell.length_a   1.000
_cell.length_b   1.000
_cell.length_c   1.000
_cell.angle_alpha   90.00
_cell.angle_beta   90.00
_cell.angle_gamma   90.00
#
_symmetry.space_group_name_H-M   'P 1'
#
loop_
_entity.id
_entity.type
_entity.pdbx_description
1 polymer ?
#
loop_
_entity_poly.entity_id
_entity_poly.type
_entity_poly.pdbx_seq_one_letter_code
_entity_poly.pdbx_strand_id
1 'polypeptide(L)'
;MEIERKYLISSVPFALSSYPCRKIEQGYLSTAPVVRIRRDNNDYILTYKSKGMMIREEYNLPLTKESYEHLKEKIDGRLITKKRYVIPLKDSLFIELDIFFGDLAPLMLAEVEFPDEETANHFTPPEWFGEDVTFSSSYHNSTLSKL
;
A
#
# COMPACT_ATOMS: atom_id res chain seq x y z
N MET A 1 -5.04 7.74 -12.45
CA MET A 1 -6.00 7.69 -11.31
C MET A 1 -5.96 6.32 -10.67
N GLU A 2 -6.00 6.27 -9.36
CA GLU A 2 -5.98 5.03 -8.59
C GLU A 2 -7.35 4.81 -7.95
N ILE A 3 -7.94 3.62 -8.14
CA ILE A 3 -9.22 3.25 -7.54
C ILE A 3 -9.00 1.93 -6.83
N GLU A 4 -9.02 1.93 -5.49
CA GLU A 4 -8.71 0.73 -4.72
C GLU A 4 -9.63 0.57 -3.51
N ARG A 5 -9.72 -0.68 -3.02
CA ARG A 5 -10.36 -1.01 -1.76
C ARG A 5 -9.36 -1.72 -0.87
N LYS A 6 -9.54 -1.57 0.44
CA LYS A 6 -8.59 -2.03 1.45
C LYS A 6 -9.31 -2.79 2.55
N TYR A 7 -8.70 -3.89 2.99
CA TYR A 7 -9.28 -4.78 4.00
C TYR A 7 -8.26 -5.17 5.04
N LEU A 8 -8.68 -5.29 6.29
CA LEU A 8 -7.88 -5.91 7.34
C LEU A 8 -7.81 -7.41 7.13
N ILE A 9 -6.67 -8.01 7.41
CA ILE A 9 -6.46 -9.46 7.30
C ILE A 9 -5.99 -9.98 8.65
N SER A 10 -6.66 -11.02 9.14
CA SER A 10 -6.26 -11.71 10.39
C SER A 10 -5.38 -12.92 10.11
N SER A 11 -5.73 -13.70 9.10
CA SER A 11 -4.97 -14.87 8.70
C SER A 11 -5.14 -15.15 7.21
N VAL A 12 -4.15 -15.82 6.62
CA VAL A 12 -4.14 -16.19 5.21
C VAL A 12 -4.28 -17.69 5.11
N PRO A 13 -5.31 -18.23 4.39
CA PRO A 13 -5.63 -19.64 4.41
C PRO A 13 -4.74 -20.53 3.52
N PHE A 14 -3.69 -19.98 2.90
CA PHE A 14 -2.80 -20.70 2.00
C PHE A 14 -1.36 -20.26 2.20
N ALA A 15 -0.41 -21.02 1.63
CA ALA A 15 1.01 -20.68 1.72
C ALA A 15 1.36 -19.53 0.78
N LEU A 16 2.04 -18.49 1.32
CA LEU A 16 2.43 -17.31 0.55
C LEU A 16 3.67 -17.53 -0.31
N SER A 17 4.45 -18.56 -0.03
CA SER A 17 5.71 -18.83 -0.75
C SER A 17 5.54 -19.07 -2.24
N SER A 18 4.31 -19.37 -2.70
CA SER A 18 4.00 -19.59 -4.12
C SER A 18 3.79 -18.29 -4.90
N TYR A 19 3.74 -17.15 -4.24
CA TYR A 19 3.39 -15.87 -4.87
C TYR A 19 4.58 -14.92 -4.91
N PRO A 20 4.62 -14.03 -5.93
CA PRO A 20 5.65 -13.00 -5.99
C PRO A 20 5.63 -12.13 -4.73
N CYS A 21 6.80 -11.77 -4.24
CA CYS A 21 6.96 -10.95 -3.05
C CYS A 21 7.96 -9.84 -3.31
N ARG A 22 7.60 -8.61 -2.90
CA ARG A 22 8.50 -7.46 -2.95
C ARG A 22 8.72 -6.93 -1.55
N LYS A 23 9.96 -6.53 -1.26
CA LYS A 23 10.32 -5.84 -0.03
C LYS A 23 10.16 -4.35 -0.26
N ILE A 24 9.37 -3.70 0.60
CA ILE A 24 9.08 -2.27 0.49
C ILE A 24 9.52 -1.56 1.76
N GLU A 25 10.22 -0.44 1.55
CA GLU A 25 10.56 0.53 2.58
C GLU A 25 10.02 1.87 2.12
N GLN A 26 9.28 2.58 2.97
CA GLN A 26 8.70 3.85 2.56
C GLN A 26 8.58 4.84 3.70
N GLY A 27 8.65 6.13 3.34
CA GLY A 27 8.47 7.23 4.26
C GLY A 27 7.77 8.39 3.59
N TYR A 28 7.25 9.31 4.39
CA TYR A 28 6.47 10.44 3.92
C TYR A 28 7.21 11.75 4.15
N LEU A 29 7.36 12.55 3.07
CA LEU A 29 7.88 13.92 3.16
C LEU A 29 6.77 14.87 3.55
N SER A 30 5.53 14.53 3.20
CA SER A 30 4.32 15.26 3.52
C SER A 30 3.16 14.30 3.48
N THR A 31 2.15 14.53 4.32
CA THR A 31 0.91 13.74 4.30
C THR A 31 -0.30 14.53 3.81
N ALA A 32 -0.15 15.88 3.65
CA ALA A 32 -1.18 16.75 3.11
C ALA A 32 -0.54 17.90 2.31
N PRO A 33 -0.29 17.72 1.01
CA PRO A 33 -0.56 16.57 0.16
C PRO A 33 0.31 15.37 0.49
N VAL A 34 -0.11 14.21 0.05
CA VAL A 34 0.70 13.01 0.21
C VAL A 34 1.88 13.05 -0.75
N VAL A 35 3.09 13.09 -0.20
CA VAL A 35 4.34 12.96 -0.93
C VAL A 35 5.17 11.88 -0.24
N ARG A 36 5.37 10.76 -0.93
CA ARG A 36 6.00 9.57 -0.38
C ARG A 36 7.23 9.21 -1.17
N ILE A 37 8.28 8.75 -0.48
CA ILE A 37 9.39 8.07 -1.12
C ILE A 37 9.31 6.59 -0.78
N ARG A 38 9.68 5.73 -1.73
CA ARG A 38 9.61 4.28 -1.58
C ARG A 38 10.79 3.61 -2.26
N ARG A 39 11.37 2.66 -1.56
CA ARG A 39 12.22 1.64 -2.16
C ARG A 39 11.36 0.38 -2.32
N ASP A 40 11.23 -0.10 -3.55
CA ASP A 40 10.47 -1.30 -3.89
C ASP A 40 11.46 -2.27 -4.53
N ASN A 41 11.94 -3.25 -3.75
CA ASN A 41 13.09 -4.07 -4.09
C ASN A 41 14.30 -3.18 -4.42
N ASN A 42 14.65 -3.03 -5.69
CA ASN A 42 15.77 -2.21 -6.15
C ASN A 42 15.34 -0.93 -6.87
N ASP A 43 14.04 -0.64 -6.90
CA ASP A 43 13.50 0.56 -7.51
C ASP A 43 13.24 1.64 -6.46
N TYR A 44 13.48 2.89 -6.83
CA TYR A 44 13.29 4.03 -5.94
C TYR A 44 12.33 5.00 -6.61
N ILE A 45 11.28 5.38 -5.88
CA ILE A 45 10.14 6.10 -6.46
C ILE A 45 9.68 7.18 -5.49
N LEU A 46 9.39 8.37 -6.04
CA LEU A 46 8.66 9.42 -5.33
C LEU A 46 7.23 9.41 -5.85
N THR A 47 6.25 9.42 -4.96
CA THR A 47 4.85 9.38 -5.31
C THR A 47 4.10 10.54 -4.69
N TYR A 48 3.31 11.24 -5.51
CA TYR A 48 2.30 12.20 -5.05
C TYR A 48 0.93 11.53 -5.15
N LYS A 49 0.10 11.71 -4.12
CA LYS A 49 -1.31 11.29 -4.16
C LYS A 49 -2.20 12.45 -3.73
N SER A 50 -3.30 12.64 -4.46
CA SER A 50 -4.32 13.62 -4.12
C SER A 50 -5.16 13.16 -2.93
N LYS A 51 -6.04 14.04 -2.44
CA LYS A 51 -7.03 13.70 -1.43
C LYS A 51 -8.00 12.66 -1.97
N GLY A 52 -8.59 11.88 -1.07
CA GLY A 52 -9.59 10.88 -1.40
C GLY A 52 -9.37 9.60 -0.61
N MET A 53 -10.37 8.74 -0.59
CA MET A 53 -10.32 7.47 0.11
C MET A 53 -10.21 6.32 -0.89
N MET A 54 -11.21 6.14 -1.73
CA MET A 54 -11.23 5.09 -2.74
C MET A 54 -10.58 5.52 -4.05
N ILE A 55 -10.76 6.79 -4.45
CA ILE A 55 -10.30 7.34 -5.73
C ILE A 55 -9.31 8.46 -5.49
N ARG A 56 -8.11 8.34 -6.10
CA ARG A 56 -7.05 9.35 -5.99
C ARG A 56 -6.29 9.52 -7.30
N GLU A 57 -5.82 10.74 -7.55
CA GLU A 57 -4.78 10.97 -8.54
C GLU A 57 -3.45 10.48 -7.96
N GLU A 58 -2.66 9.80 -8.77
CA GLU A 58 -1.36 9.28 -8.37
C GLU A 58 -0.32 9.61 -9.46
N TYR A 59 0.78 10.21 -9.05
CA TYR A 59 1.92 10.50 -9.93
C TYR A 59 3.19 9.92 -9.34
N ASN A 60 3.90 9.11 -10.13
CA ASN A 60 5.12 8.43 -9.73
C ASN A 60 6.31 8.97 -10.53
N LEU A 61 7.38 9.32 -9.82
CA LEU A 61 8.63 9.79 -10.42
C LEU A 61 9.76 8.87 -9.98
N PRO A 62 10.59 8.38 -10.92
CA PRO A 62 11.74 7.56 -10.54
C PRO A 62 12.80 8.40 -9.81
N LEU A 63 13.43 7.80 -8.82
CA LEU A 63 14.55 8.39 -8.09
C LEU A 63 15.80 7.55 -8.31
N THR A 64 16.96 8.19 -8.16
CA THR A 64 18.23 7.47 -8.02
C THR A 64 18.35 6.98 -6.58
N LYS A 65 19.23 6.02 -6.33
CA LYS A 65 19.52 5.57 -4.97
C LYS A 65 19.99 6.74 -4.11
N GLU A 66 20.86 7.59 -4.65
CA GLU A 66 21.40 8.75 -3.94
C GLU A 66 20.33 9.74 -3.56
N SER A 67 19.41 10.06 -4.49
CA SER A 67 18.32 10.98 -4.20
C SER A 67 17.33 10.38 -3.19
N TYR A 68 17.08 9.08 -3.25
CA TYR A 68 16.26 8.41 -2.26
C TYR A 68 16.86 8.48 -0.86
N GLU A 69 18.15 8.18 -0.72
CA GLU A 69 18.84 8.24 0.57
C GLU A 69 18.87 9.66 1.13
N HIS A 70 19.05 10.66 0.27
CA HIS A 70 18.99 12.06 0.66
C HIS A 70 17.61 12.44 1.21
N LEU A 71 16.56 12.08 0.47
CA LEU A 71 15.18 12.39 0.87
C LEU A 71 14.74 11.59 2.12
N LYS A 72 15.27 10.39 2.28
CA LYS A 72 14.99 9.55 3.44
C LYS A 72 15.35 10.22 4.76
N GLU A 73 16.38 11.05 4.77
CA GLU A 73 16.78 11.82 5.96
C GLU A 73 15.77 12.91 6.33
N LYS A 74 14.84 13.24 5.43
CA LYS A 74 13.89 14.33 5.57
C LYS A 74 12.45 13.87 5.81
N ILE A 75 12.23 12.59 6.01
CA ILE A 75 10.87 12.08 6.21
C ILE A 75 10.30 12.54 7.56
N ASP A 76 8.98 12.70 7.57
CA ASP A 76 8.21 12.91 8.79
C ASP A 76 7.73 11.56 9.31
N GLY A 77 7.72 11.39 10.63
CA GLY A 77 7.26 10.15 11.25
C GLY A 77 8.23 9.00 11.05
N ARG A 78 7.68 7.79 11.02
CA ARG A 78 8.47 6.56 10.92
C ARG A 78 8.64 6.08 9.50
N LEU A 79 9.72 5.37 9.27
CA LEU A 79 9.92 4.58 8.08
C LEU A 79 9.07 3.31 8.21
N ILE A 80 8.28 3.00 7.20
CA ILE A 80 7.45 1.79 7.16
C ILE A 80 8.18 0.72 6.35
N THR A 81 8.28 -0.48 6.91
CA THR A 81 8.82 -1.64 6.21
C THR A 81 7.76 -2.73 6.13
N LYS A 82 7.61 -3.30 4.94
CA LYS A 82 6.61 -4.34 4.69
C LYS A 82 7.04 -5.25 3.53
N LYS A 83 6.42 -6.42 3.47
CA LYS A 83 6.48 -7.29 2.29
C LYS A 83 5.13 -7.27 1.60
N ARG A 84 5.16 -7.13 0.30
CA ARG A 84 3.95 -7.14 -0.53
C ARG A 84 3.92 -8.39 -1.38
N TYR A 85 2.88 -9.19 -1.19
CA TYR A 85 2.59 -10.36 -2.00
C TYR A 85 1.54 -10.01 -3.03
N VAL A 86 1.73 -10.46 -4.27
CA VAL A 86 0.78 -10.21 -5.35
C VAL A 86 0.07 -11.53 -5.66
N ILE A 87 -1.23 -11.57 -5.41
CA ILE A 87 -2.06 -12.78 -5.47
C ILE A 87 -3.15 -12.57 -6.52
N PRO A 88 -3.20 -13.39 -7.59
CA PRO A 88 -4.22 -13.20 -8.62
C PRO A 88 -5.63 -13.51 -8.13
N LEU A 89 -6.59 -12.72 -8.61
CA LEU A 89 -8.02 -12.90 -8.46
C LEU A 89 -8.65 -13.11 -9.84
N LYS A 90 -9.99 -13.26 -9.86
CA LYS A 90 -10.77 -13.31 -11.09
C LYS A 90 -10.70 -11.96 -11.81
N ASP A 91 -11.04 -11.97 -13.11
CA ASP A 91 -11.22 -10.76 -13.92
C ASP A 91 -9.98 -9.88 -14.02
N SER A 92 -8.80 -10.51 -14.02
CA SER A 92 -7.51 -9.80 -14.10
C SER A 92 -7.23 -8.85 -12.94
N LEU A 93 -7.91 -9.05 -11.81
CA LEU A 93 -7.64 -8.33 -10.58
C LEU A 93 -6.53 -9.04 -9.78
N PHE A 94 -5.84 -8.27 -8.93
CA PHE A 94 -4.81 -8.80 -8.06
C PHE A 94 -5.01 -8.27 -6.65
N ILE A 95 -4.72 -9.13 -5.67
CA ILE A 95 -4.61 -8.71 -4.28
C ILE A 95 -3.16 -8.28 -4.06
N GLU A 96 -2.96 -7.10 -3.51
CA GLU A 96 -1.69 -6.70 -2.93
C GLU A 96 -1.81 -6.88 -1.42
N LEU A 97 -1.19 -7.95 -0.91
CA LEU A 97 -1.20 -8.26 0.52
C LEU A 97 0.07 -7.73 1.16
N ASP A 98 -0.09 -6.74 2.04
CA ASP A 98 1.01 -6.14 2.78
C ASP A 98 1.10 -6.73 4.18
N ILE A 99 2.27 -7.29 4.50
CA ILE A 99 2.62 -7.77 5.83
C ILE A 99 3.64 -6.80 6.41
N PHE A 100 3.25 -6.11 7.47
CA PHE A 100 4.07 -5.06 8.09
C PHE A 100 5.03 -5.64 9.11
N PHE A 101 6.23 -5.04 9.18
CA PHE A 101 7.27 -5.40 10.15
C PHE A 101 7.52 -4.25 11.11
N GLY A 102 8.38 -4.50 12.11
CA GLY A 102 8.73 -3.50 13.10
C GLY A 102 7.55 -3.15 14.00
N ASP A 103 7.38 -1.86 14.27
CA ASP A 103 6.37 -1.36 15.21
C ASP A 103 4.94 -1.60 14.77
N LEU A 104 4.71 -1.79 13.47
CA LEU A 104 3.38 -2.03 12.93
C LEU A 104 3.00 -3.51 12.89
N ALA A 105 3.95 -4.42 13.11
CA ALA A 105 3.63 -5.85 13.18
C ALA A 105 2.67 -6.11 14.34
N PRO A 106 1.70 -7.00 14.24
CA PRO A 106 1.45 -7.98 13.17
C PRO A 106 0.44 -7.54 12.11
N LEU A 107 0.29 -6.25 11.86
CA LEU A 107 -0.69 -5.73 10.91
C LEU A 107 -0.52 -6.36 9.52
N MET A 108 -1.64 -6.75 8.93
CA MET A 108 -1.73 -7.17 7.52
C MET A 108 -2.90 -6.46 6.86
N LEU A 109 -2.67 -5.93 5.67
CA LEU A 109 -3.68 -5.25 4.87
C LEU A 109 -3.70 -5.84 3.46
N ALA A 110 -4.89 -6.02 2.91
CA ALA A 110 -5.06 -6.40 1.52
C ALA A 110 -5.66 -5.23 0.74
N GLU A 111 -5.05 -4.90 -0.38
CA GLU A 111 -5.56 -3.90 -1.29
C GLU A 111 -5.88 -4.54 -2.63
N VAL A 112 -6.96 -4.09 -3.26
CA VAL A 112 -7.33 -4.48 -4.62
C VAL A 112 -7.58 -3.21 -5.41
N GLU A 113 -6.88 -3.07 -6.54
CA GLU A 113 -7.05 -1.95 -7.47
C GLU A 113 -8.01 -2.34 -8.58
N PHE A 114 -8.88 -1.41 -8.97
CA PHE A 114 -9.94 -1.65 -9.95
C PHE A 114 -9.79 -0.74 -11.16
N PRO A 115 -10.25 -1.20 -12.33
CA PRO A 115 -10.19 -0.37 -13.55
C PRO A 115 -11.19 0.79 -13.54
N ASP A 116 -12.26 0.67 -12.76
CA ASP A 116 -13.30 1.68 -12.66
C ASP A 116 -14.01 1.61 -11.31
N GLU A 117 -14.78 2.65 -11.02
CA GLU A 117 -15.51 2.78 -9.77
C GLU A 117 -16.63 1.76 -9.64
N GLU A 118 -17.31 1.43 -10.74
CA GLU A 118 -18.40 0.45 -10.72
C GLU A 118 -17.90 -0.93 -10.29
N THR A 119 -16.79 -1.39 -10.86
CA THR A 119 -16.19 -2.67 -10.48
C THR A 119 -15.79 -2.67 -9.00
N ALA A 120 -15.22 -1.56 -8.52
CA ALA A 120 -14.85 -1.42 -7.11
C ALA A 120 -16.08 -1.52 -6.20
N ASN A 121 -17.18 -0.87 -6.56
CA ASN A 121 -18.40 -0.85 -5.74
C ASN A 121 -19.11 -2.21 -5.69
N HIS A 122 -18.97 -3.02 -6.72
CA HIS A 122 -19.62 -4.34 -6.82
C HIS A 122 -18.71 -5.51 -6.41
N PHE A 123 -17.51 -5.20 -5.93
CA PHE A 123 -16.55 -6.23 -5.55
C PHE A 123 -17.02 -7.03 -4.33
N THR A 124 -16.97 -8.35 -4.45
CA THR A 124 -17.22 -9.28 -3.34
C THR A 124 -15.86 -9.83 -2.88
N PRO A 125 -15.40 -9.45 -1.68
CA PRO A 125 -14.11 -9.93 -1.21
C PRO A 125 -14.11 -11.43 -0.91
N PRO A 126 -12.94 -12.10 -1.00
CA PRO A 126 -12.79 -13.48 -0.52
C PRO A 126 -13.20 -13.60 0.94
N GLU A 127 -13.62 -14.80 1.35
CA GLU A 127 -14.08 -15.05 2.73
C GLU A 127 -13.02 -14.77 3.79
N TRP A 128 -11.73 -14.89 3.45
CA TRP A 128 -10.64 -14.66 4.40
C TRP A 128 -10.29 -13.17 4.59
N PHE A 129 -10.89 -12.27 3.82
CA PHE A 129 -10.77 -10.84 4.06
C PHE A 129 -11.57 -10.48 5.31
N GLY A 130 -11.01 -9.60 6.12
CA GLY A 130 -11.67 -9.06 7.30
C GLY A 130 -12.41 -7.77 7.00
N GLU A 131 -12.41 -6.86 7.97
CA GLU A 131 -13.13 -5.60 7.88
C GLU A 131 -12.66 -4.76 6.68
N ASP A 132 -13.63 -4.21 5.95
CA ASP A 132 -13.38 -3.22 4.90
C ASP A 132 -13.01 -1.89 5.56
N VAL A 133 -11.78 -1.46 5.35
CA VAL A 133 -11.24 -0.21 5.89
C VAL A 133 -10.93 0.81 4.81
N THR A 134 -11.53 0.65 3.63
CA THR A 134 -11.33 1.55 2.47
C THR A 134 -11.54 3.01 2.85
N PHE A 135 -12.57 3.29 3.64
CA PHE A 135 -12.95 4.64 4.03
C PHE A 135 -12.46 5.02 5.43
N SER A 136 -11.55 4.23 6.00
CA SER A 136 -10.94 4.54 7.29
C SER A 136 -9.56 5.17 7.09
N SER A 137 -9.42 6.43 7.46
CA SER A 137 -8.13 7.13 7.38
C SER A 137 -7.08 6.52 8.31
N SER A 138 -7.50 5.78 9.34
CA SER A 138 -6.59 5.16 10.32
C SER A 138 -5.63 4.15 9.67
N TYR A 139 -6.02 3.55 8.55
CA TYR A 139 -5.23 2.53 7.86
C TYR A 139 -4.54 3.03 6.60
N HIS A 140 -4.57 4.31 6.31
CA HIS A 140 -3.71 4.88 5.28
C HIS A 140 -2.24 4.76 5.73
N ASN A 141 -1.35 4.39 4.83
CA ASN A 141 0.07 4.30 5.16
C ASN A 141 0.60 5.64 5.68
N SER A 142 0.08 6.77 5.17
CA SER A 142 0.44 8.09 5.65
C SER A 142 0.08 8.30 7.13
N THR A 143 -1.05 7.74 7.58
CA THR A 143 -1.44 7.77 8.99
C THR A 143 -0.59 6.82 9.82
N LEU A 144 -0.36 5.60 9.29
CA LEU A 144 0.47 4.60 9.96
C LEU A 144 1.90 5.09 10.19
N SER A 145 2.42 5.94 9.31
CA SER A 145 3.75 6.51 9.46
C SER A 145 3.91 7.42 10.68
N LYS A 146 2.79 7.86 11.26
CA LYS A 146 2.77 8.80 12.40
C LYS A 146 2.53 8.14 13.76
N LEU A 147 2.24 6.86 13.76
CA LEU A 147 1.91 6.14 15.01
C LEU A 147 3.14 5.89 15.90
#